data_7569d6fc43d5442852bb59c347629ec0
#
_entry.id   7569d6fc43d5442852bb59c347629ec0
#
_cell.length_a   1.000
_cell.length_b   1.000
_cell.length_c   1.000
_cell.angle_alpha   90.00
_cell.angle_beta   90.00
_cell.angle_gamma   90.00
#
_symmetry.space_group_name_H-M   'P 1'
#
loop_
_entity.id
_entity.type
_entity.pdbx_description
1 polymer ?
#
loop_
_entity_poly.entity_id
_entity_poly.type
_entity_poly.pdbx_seq_one_letter_code
_entity_poly.pdbx_strand_id
1 'polypeptide(L)'
;WESPSDCLCGLLSCSFVQLGSPFGPFAARAHERMFPMATQVNPPRGMRDFLPADKARREHALGVIRGVYRANGFDEIETPVVEDHARLHSGLGGDNEKLSFSILKRGITPEALAAATEAGEVEQLADLGLRFDLTVPLARYYATNRAQLPPVFRSLQIAPVWRAERPQKGRYRQFVQADIDIIGESGLLAEVELVTATSEALAALGLDGCVIRVNDRRILFGLLEHCGFAPETHDRALITIDKLDKIGAEGVVAELAEIDAASAAKIGAVLANIAPRLEGEGIPLTEQAIREVLPAGAAAEG
;
A
#
# COMPACT_ATOMS: atom_id res chain seq x y z
N TRP A 1 13.53 -51.63 14.18
CA TRP A 1 12.56 -52.49 14.82
C TRP A 1 11.17 -51.88 14.61
N GLU A 2 10.42 -52.63 13.84
CA GLU A 2 8.98 -52.65 13.67
C GLU A 2 8.25 -51.37 13.30
N SER A 3 7.80 -51.39 12.05
CA SER A 3 6.66 -50.64 11.50
C SER A 3 5.41 -50.89 12.37
N PRO A 4 4.54 -49.84 12.46
CA PRO A 4 3.12 -50.11 12.36
C PRO A 4 2.48 -49.25 11.25
N SER A 5 2.17 -49.90 10.15
CA SER A 5 0.98 -49.63 9.37
C SER A 5 -0.24 -49.82 10.30
N ASP A 6 -1.17 -48.89 10.13
CA ASP A 6 -2.58 -48.87 10.49
C ASP A 6 -2.97 -47.68 11.38
N CYS A 7 -3.41 -46.64 10.74
CA CYS A 7 -4.37 -45.73 11.35
C CYS A 7 -5.28 -45.10 10.27
N LEU A 8 -6.41 -45.77 10.07
CA LEU A 8 -7.75 -45.25 9.81
C LEU A 8 -7.87 -43.99 8.93
N CYS A 9 -7.97 -44.27 7.65
CA CYS A 9 -8.61 -43.39 6.66
C CYS A 9 -10.12 -43.35 6.97
N GLY A 10 -10.57 -42.31 7.66
CA GLY A 10 -11.98 -41.99 7.84
C GLY A 10 -12.55 -41.42 6.53
N LEU A 11 -13.17 -42.31 5.77
CA LEU A 11 -13.93 -42.01 4.56
C LEU A 11 -15.13 -41.13 4.89
N LEU A 12 -15.09 -39.86 4.44
CA LEU A 12 -16.28 -39.13 4.10
C LEU A 12 -16.60 -39.38 2.62
N SER A 13 -17.28 -40.47 2.40
CA SER A 13 -17.93 -40.81 1.14
C SER A 13 -19.11 -39.85 0.94
N CYS A 14 -18.96 -38.90 0.04
CA CYS A 14 -20.07 -38.13 -0.46
C CYS A 14 -20.83 -39.02 -1.44
N SER A 15 -21.89 -39.68 -0.97
CA SER A 15 -22.79 -40.47 -1.81
C SER A 15 -23.53 -39.55 -2.76
N PHE A 16 -23.20 -39.62 -4.03
CA PHE A 16 -24.03 -39.10 -5.09
C PHE A 16 -25.32 -39.89 -5.16
N VAL A 17 -26.42 -39.34 -4.72
CA VAL A 17 -27.76 -39.88 -4.93
C VAL A 17 -28.09 -39.67 -6.41
N GLN A 18 -28.03 -40.70 -7.19
CA GLN A 18 -28.54 -40.76 -8.54
C GLN A 18 -30.08 -40.74 -8.49
N LEU A 19 -30.68 -39.56 -8.62
CA LEU A 19 -32.13 -39.47 -8.89
C LEU A 19 -32.39 -39.87 -10.34
N GLY A 20 -33.06 -41.02 -10.48
CA GLY A 20 -33.53 -41.52 -11.77
C GLY A 20 -34.43 -40.52 -12.48
N SER A 21 -34.14 -40.25 -13.72
CA SER A 21 -34.90 -39.37 -14.61
C SER A 21 -36.21 -40.05 -15.10
N PRO A 22 -37.35 -39.39 -14.94
CA PRO A 22 -38.61 -39.88 -15.50
C PRO A 22 -39.01 -39.11 -16.79
N PHE A 23 -38.08 -38.77 -17.67
CA PHE A 23 -38.43 -38.18 -18.93
C PHE A 23 -37.98 -39.04 -20.12
N GLY A 24 -38.98 -39.46 -20.89
CA GLY A 24 -38.84 -40.25 -22.13
C GLY A 24 -38.11 -39.44 -23.25
N PRO A 25 -37.83 -40.10 -24.38
CA PRO A 25 -36.92 -39.55 -25.40
C PRO A 25 -37.54 -38.37 -26.15
N PHE A 26 -37.13 -37.17 -25.81
CA PHE A 26 -37.33 -36.01 -26.66
C PHE A 26 -36.27 -36.02 -27.76
N ALA A 27 -36.73 -36.09 -29.00
CA ALA A 27 -35.93 -36.03 -30.21
C ALA A 27 -34.97 -34.82 -30.17
N ALA A 28 -33.69 -35.10 -30.15
CA ALA A 28 -32.64 -34.10 -30.26
C ALA A 28 -32.69 -33.46 -31.65
N ARG A 29 -33.30 -32.29 -31.80
CA ARG A 29 -32.94 -31.37 -32.86
C ARG A 29 -31.59 -30.75 -32.45
N ALA A 30 -30.52 -31.22 -33.07
CA ALA A 30 -29.21 -30.59 -33.04
C ALA A 30 -29.34 -29.17 -33.64
N HIS A 31 -29.59 -28.20 -32.81
CA HIS A 31 -29.21 -26.83 -33.11
C HIS A 31 -27.72 -26.75 -32.80
N GLU A 32 -26.91 -26.81 -33.84
CA GLU A 32 -25.52 -26.32 -33.78
C GLU A 32 -25.57 -24.84 -33.40
N ARG A 33 -25.66 -24.57 -32.10
CA ARG A 33 -25.22 -23.29 -31.57
C ARG A 33 -23.72 -23.33 -31.68
N MET A 34 -23.21 -22.72 -32.72
CA MET A 34 -21.83 -22.28 -32.79
C MET A 34 -21.60 -21.42 -31.52
N PHE A 35 -21.07 -22.03 -30.48
CA PHE A 35 -20.63 -21.27 -29.32
C PHE A 35 -19.52 -20.34 -29.83
N PRO A 36 -19.65 -19.01 -29.68
CA PRO A 36 -18.53 -18.13 -29.99
C PRO A 36 -17.34 -18.65 -29.22
N MET A 37 -16.18 -18.69 -29.88
CA MET A 37 -14.90 -19.09 -29.28
C MET A 37 -14.84 -18.53 -27.88
N ALA A 38 -14.59 -19.42 -26.90
CA ALA A 38 -14.59 -19.07 -25.50
C ALA A 38 -13.78 -17.79 -25.31
N THR A 39 -14.44 -16.70 -25.00
CA THR A 39 -13.78 -15.46 -24.60
C THR A 39 -12.85 -15.84 -23.46
N GLN A 40 -11.59 -15.56 -23.64
CA GLN A 40 -10.55 -15.92 -22.67
C GLN A 40 -10.99 -15.39 -21.30
N VAL A 41 -11.34 -16.30 -20.39
CA VAL A 41 -11.81 -15.94 -19.05
C VAL A 41 -10.59 -15.61 -18.21
N ASN A 42 -10.33 -14.31 -18.07
CA ASN A 42 -9.22 -13.79 -17.28
C ASN A 42 -9.75 -13.09 -16.03
N PRO A 43 -8.97 -13.04 -14.95
CA PRO A 43 -9.29 -12.17 -13.81
C PRO A 43 -9.37 -10.69 -14.26
N PRO A 44 -10.02 -9.82 -13.47
CA PRO A 44 -10.11 -8.40 -13.78
C PRO A 44 -8.72 -7.78 -14.03
N ARG A 45 -8.66 -6.81 -14.94
CA ARG A 45 -7.40 -6.17 -15.33
C ARG A 45 -6.63 -5.64 -14.12
N GLY A 46 -5.37 -6.08 -13.99
CA GLY A 46 -4.50 -5.69 -12.87
C GLY A 46 -4.70 -6.51 -11.60
N MET A 47 -5.55 -7.53 -11.64
CA MET A 47 -5.73 -8.52 -10.58
C MET A 47 -5.22 -9.88 -11.07
N ARG A 48 -5.00 -10.82 -10.17
CA ARG A 48 -4.50 -12.15 -10.50
C ARG A 48 -5.03 -13.21 -9.56
N ASP A 49 -5.17 -14.42 -10.09
CA ASP A 49 -5.39 -15.62 -9.30
C ASP A 49 -4.06 -16.15 -8.77
N PHE A 50 -4.10 -16.85 -7.66
CA PHE A 50 -2.97 -17.58 -7.10
C PHE A 50 -3.26 -19.07 -7.14
N LEU A 51 -2.44 -19.81 -7.86
CA LEU A 51 -2.48 -21.26 -7.83
C LEU A 51 -2.05 -21.79 -6.45
N PRO A 52 -2.41 -23.04 -6.08
CA PRO A 52 -2.14 -23.56 -4.74
C PRO A 52 -0.70 -23.41 -4.27
N ALA A 53 0.28 -23.69 -5.14
CA ALA A 53 1.69 -23.56 -4.80
C ALA A 53 2.12 -22.09 -4.57
N ASP A 54 1.62 -21.16 -5.39
CA ASP A 54 1.91 -19.73 -5.23
C ASP A 54 1.23 -19.17 -3.97
N LYS A 55 -0.01 -19.61 -3.72
CA LYS A 55 -0.74 -19.27 -2.49
C LYS A 55 0.02 -19.75 -1.25
N ALA A 56 0.49 -21.01 -1.24
CA ALA A 56 1.25 -21.56 -0.14
C ALA A 56 2.55 -20.80 0.13
N ARG A 57 3.32 -20.43 -0.93
CA ARG A 57 4.52 -19.61 -0.79
C ARG A 57 4.22 -18.24 -0.20
N ARG A 58 3.15 -17.59 -0.67
CA ARG A 58 2.73 -16.31 -0.13
C ARG A 58 2.34 -16.40 1.33
N GLU A 59 1.55 -17.39 1.71
CA GLU A 59 1.13 -17.57 3.11
C GLU A 59 2.31 -17.88 4.02
N HIS A 60 3.29 -18.62 3.53
CA HIS A 60 4.52 -18.85 4.28
C HIS A 60 5.25 -17.52 4.56
N ALA A 61 5.46 -16.68 3.53
CA ALA A 61 6.10 -15.37 3.70
C ALA A 61 5.31 -14.45 4.66
N LEU A 62 3.98 -14.39 4.51
CA LEU A 62 3.14 -13.62 5.42
C LEU A 62 3.17 -14.17 6.85
N GLY A 63 3.29 -15.48 7.00
CA GLY A 63 3.47 -16.15 8.29
C GLY A 63 4.76 -15.77 9.00
N VAL A 64 5.88 -15.69 8.26
CA VAL A 64 7.17 -15.21 8.78
C VAL A 64 7.06 -13.76 9.25
N ILE A 65 6.53 -12.87 8.40
CA ILE A 65 6.32 -11.45 8.74
C ILE A 65 5.46 -11.31 10.00
N ARG A 66 4.33 -12.00 10.04
CA ARG A 66 3.41 -12.00 11.20
C ARG A 66 4.11 -12.45 12.48
N GLY A 67 4.92 -13.50 12.38
CA GLY A 67 5.68 -14.04 13.52
C GLY A 67 6.66 -13.03 14.09
N VAL A 68 7.43 -12.36 13.23
CA VAL A 68 8.40 -11.33 13.65
C VAL A 68 7.69 -10.12 14.27
N TYR A 69 6.66 -9.58 13.63
CA TYR A 69 5.95 -8.41 14.15
C TYR A 69 5.26 -8.68 15.49
N ARG A 70 4.67 -9.87 15.66
CA ARG A 70 4.10 -10.27 16.96
C ARG A 70 5.17 -10.43 18.04
N ALA A 71 6.35 -10.94 17.70
CA ALA A 71 7.48 -11.05 18.64
C ALA A 71 7.98 -9.66 19.07
N ASN A 72 7.82 -8.64 18.23
CA ASN A 72 8.11 -7.24 18.53
C ASN A 72 6.93 -6.51 19.22
N GLY A 73 5.90 -7.22 19.66
CA GLY A 73 4.80 -6.66 20.46
C GLY A 73 3.68 -5.98 19.67
N PHE A 74 3.59 -6.25 18.36
CA PHE A 74 2.47 -5.75 17.55
C PHE A 74 1.27 -6.70 17.63
N ASP A 75 0.11 -6.14 17.96
CA ASP A 75 -1.17 -6.86 18.04
C ASP A 75 -1.89 -6.84 16.70
N GLU A 76 -2.23 -8.02 16.19
CA GLU A 76 -2.92 -8.12 14.89
C GLU A 76 -4.39 -7.74 15.03
N ILE A 77 -4.83 -6.84 14.17
CA ILE A 77 -6.22 -6.43 14.04
C ILE A 77 -6.74 -6.71 12.64
N GLU A 78 -8.05 -6.71 12.50
CA GLU A 78 -8.75 -6.81 11.23
C GLU A 78 -9.79 -5.70 11.10
N THR A 79 -9.84 -5.07 9.93
CA THR A 79 -10.82 -4.04 9.59
C THR A 79 -11.61 -4.46 8.36
N PRO A 80 -12.84 -3.96 8.14
CA PRO A 80 -13.61 -4.24 6.95
C PRO A 80 -12.87 -3.89 5.66
N VAL A 81 -13.11 -4.67 4.62
CA VAL A 81 -12.58 -4.44 3.26
C VAL A 81 -13.17 -3.17 2.64
N VAL A 82 -14.41 -2.87 3.01
CA VAL A 82 -15.19 -1.73 2.54
C VAL A 82 -15.21 -0.67 3.64
N GLU A 83 -14.97 0.58 3.25
CA GLU A 83 -15.04 1.74 4.14
C GLU A 83 -15.98 2.79 3.56
N ASP A 84 -16.44 3.71 4.38
CA ASP A 84 -17.22 4.87 3.99
C ASP A 84 -16.48 5.70 2.92
N HIS A 85 -17.16 6.01 1.82
CA HIS A 85 -16.57 6.72 0.69
C HIS A 85 -16.02 8.09 1.09
N ALA A 86 -16.76 8.84 1.91
CA ALA A 86 -16.33 10.15 2.38
C ALA A 86 -15.08 10.08 3.24
N ARG A 87 -14.89 9.00 4.03
CA ARG A 87 -13.68 8.79 4.84
C ARG A 87 -12.46 8.46 4.00
N LEU A 88 -12.62 7.65 2.95
CA LEU A 88 -11.53 7.32 2.04
C LEU A 88 -11.00 8.56 1.29
N HIS A 89 -11.84 9.61 1.15
CA HIS A 89 -11.52 10.84 0.44
C HIS A 89 -11.24 12.04 1.38
N SER A 90 -11.41 11.86 2.71
CA SER A 90 -11.17 12.94 3.66
C SER A 90 -9.69 13.06 4.03
N GLY A 91 -9.04 14.16 3.65
CA GLY A 91 -7.81 14.62 4.30
C GLY A 91 -6.48 14.08 3.75
N LEU A 92 -6.46 13.26 2.71
CA LEU A 92 -5.21 12.72 2.14
C LEU A 92 -4.69 13.48 0.91
N GLY A 93 -5.43 14.46 0.41
CA GLY A 93 -5.02 15.37 -0.68
C GLY A 93 -4.86 14.71 -2.05
N GLY A 94 -5.53 15.26 -3.03
CA GLY A 94 -5.35 15.20 -4.47
C GLY A 94 -5.20 13.85 -5.17
N ASP A 95 -4.06 13.20 -5.09
CA ASP A 95 -3.80 12.00 -5.89
C ASP A 95 -4.26 10.71 -5.21
N ASN A 96 -4.32 10.64 -3.89
CA ASN A 96 -4.77 9.45 -3.16
C ASN A 96 -6.26 9.19 -3.33
N GLU A 97 -7.07 10.24 -3.52
CA GLU A 97 -8.51 10.10 -3.76
C GLU A 97 -8.80 9.34 -5.06
N LYS A 98 -7.94 9.48 -6.07
CA LYS A 98 -8.05 8.77 -7.36
C LYS A 98 -7.69 7.28 -7.27
N LEU A 99 -7.15 6.83 -6.13
CA LEU A 99 -6.74 5.43 -5.94
C LEU A 99 -7.88 4.50 -5.58
N SER A 100 -8.97 5.00 -4.98
CA SER A 100 -10.03 4.15 -4.47
C SER A 100 -10.95 3.61 -5.58
N PHE A 101 -11.46 2.39 -5.37
CA PHE A 101 -12.60 1.88 -6.12
C PHE A 101 -13.88 2.27 -5.39
N SER A 102 -14.72 3.06 -6.02
CA SER A 102 -16.02 3.45 -5.46
C SER A 102 -17.05 2.33 -5.64
N ILE A 103 -17.90 2.14 -4.64
CA ILE A 103 -19.03 1.20 -4.66
C ILE A 103 -20.30 2.03 -4.75
N LEU A 104 -21.07 1.82 -5.79
CA LEU A 104 -22.32 2.53 -6.02
C LEU A 104 -23.38 2.15 -4.96
N LYS A 105 -24.19 3.12 -4.59
CA LYS A 105 -25.38 2.92 -3.74
C LYS A 105 -26.32 1.90 -4.33
N ARG A 106 -26.99 1.16 -3.49
CA ARG A 106 -28.08 0.28 -3.94
C ARG A 106 -29.29 1.10 -4.34
N GLY A 107 -29.98 0.68 -5.40
CA GLY A 107 -31.28 1.27 -5.78
C GLY A 107 -31.16 2.67 -6.40
N ILE A 108 -30.06 2.97 -7.07
CA ILE A 108 -29.94 4.21 -7.87
C ILE A 108 -31.02 4.19 -8.94
N THR A 109 -31.87 5.22 -8.93
CA THR A 109 -32.90 5.38 -9.95
C THR A 109 -32.36 6.11 -11.18
N PRO A 110 -32.97 5.97 -12.37
CA PRO A 110 -32.58 6.73 -13.55
C PRO A 110 -32.59 8.26 -13.32
N GLU A 111 -33.53 8.76 -12.52
CA GLU A 111 -33.65 10.17 -12.16
C GLU A 111 -32.47 10.63 -11.31
N ALA A 112 -32.08 9.84 -10.30
CA ALA A 112 -30.93 10.13 -9.45
C ALA A 112 -29.62 10.14 -10.25
N LEU A 113 -29.48 9.20 -11.20
CA LEU A 113 -28.32 9.14 -12.09
C LEU A 113 -28.27 10.38 -13.02
N ALA A 114 -29.40 10.78 -13.58
CA ALA A 114 -29.50 11.95 -14.46
C ALA A 114 -29.15 13.22 -13.67
N ALA A 115 -29.72 13.41 -12.48
CA ALA A 115 -29.46 14.56 -11.64
C ALA A 115 -27.99 14.68 -11.23
N ALA A 116 -27.35 13.57 -10.82
CA ALA A 116 -25.93 13.56 -10.46
C ALA A 116 -25.01 13.87 -11.66
N THR A 117 -25.40 13.39 -12.86
CA THR A 117 -24.67 13.67 -14.10
C THR A 117 -24.79 15.14 -14.51
N GLU A 118 -25.99 15.72 -14.41
CA GLU A 118 -26.25 17.13 -14.72
C GLU A 118 -25.53 18.07 -13.76
N ALA A 119 -25.48 17.71 -12.48
CA ALA A 119 -24.74 18.46 -11.44
C ALA A 119 -23.22 18.28 -11.54
N GLY A 120 -22.71 17.32 -12.29
CA GLY A 120 -21.29 16.94 -12.31
C GLY A 120 -20.82 16.24 -11.04
N GLU A 121 -21.75 15.74 -10.23
CA GLU A 121 -21.51 15.16 -8.89
C GLU A 121 -21.67 13.63 -8.88
N VAL A 122 -21.10 12.96 -9.87
CA VAL A 122 -21.23 11.49 -10.04
C VAL A 122 -20.71 10.70 -8.82
N GLU A 123 -19.78 11.28 -8.08
CA GLU A 123 -19.24 10.70 -6.86
C GLU A 123 -20.29 10.52 -5.75
N GLN A 124 -21.33 11.34 -5.73
CA GLN A 124 -22.45 11.20 -4.79
C GLN A 124 -23.29 9.92 -5.02
N LEU A 125 -23.09 9.24 -6.14
CA LEU A 125 -23.70 7.93 -6.39
C LEU A 125 -23.03 6.79 -5.62
N ALA A 126 -21.86 7.03 -5.03
CA ALA A 126 -21.17 6.09 -4.16
C ALA A 126 -21.36 6.48 -2.69
N ASP A 127 -21.51 5.49 -1.81
CA ASP A 127 -21.52 5.66 -0.36
C ASP A 127 -20.40 4.88 0.31
N LEU A 128 -19.86 3.88 -0.37
CA LEU A 128 -18.79 3.02 0.09
C LEU A 128 -17.66 2.97 -0.95
N GLY A 129 -16.49 2.49 -0.51
CA GLY A 129 -15.36 2.21 -1.40
C GLY A 129 -14.54 1.04 -0.88
N LEU A 130 -13.74 0.44 -1.76
CA LEU A 130 -12.72 -0.52 -1.36
C LEU A 130 -11.54 0.23 -0.75
N ARG A 131 -11.04 -0.24 0.38
CA ARG A 131 -9.85 0.34 1.01
C ARG A 131 -8.64 0.23 0.05
N PHE A 132 -7.93 1.33 -0.13
CA PHE A 132 -6.72 1.40 -0.96
C PHE A 132 -5.43 1.35 -0.13
N ASP A 133 -5.55 1.49 1.19
CA ASP A 133 -4.52 1.25 2.20
C ASP A 133 -5.16 0.75 3.51
N LEU A 134 -4.36 0.54 4.55
CA LEU A 134 -4.82 0.08 5.86
C LEU A 134 -4.80 1.21 6.91
N THR A 135 -4.26 2.39 6.59
CA THR A 135 -4.13 3.53 7.52
C THR A 135 -5.49 4.18 7.81
N VAL A 136 -6.30 4.45 6.78
CA VAL A 136 -7.63 5.03 6.97
C VAL A 136 -8.55 4.13 7.80
N PRO A 137 -8.65 2.81 7.51
CA PRO A 137 -9.37 1.88 8.37
C PRO A 137 -8.82 1.82 9.81
N LEU A 138 -7.49 1.89 10.00
CA LEU A 138 -6.88 1.91 11.32
C LEU A 138 -7.27 3.15 12.11
N ALA A 139 -7.22 4.33 11.50
CA ALA A 139 -7.60 5.57 12.15
C ALA A 139 -9.05 5.52 12.66
N ARG A 140 -9.98 5.02 11.83
CA ARG A 140 -11.37 4.78 12.25
C ARG A 140 -11.47 3.74 13.37
N TYR A 141 -10.74 2.61 13.22
CA TYR A 141 -10.70 1.54 14.23
C TYR A 141 -10.24 2.08 15.58
N TYR A 142 -9.14 2.82 15.58
CA TYR A 142 -8.59 3.44 16.79
C TYR A 142 -9.57 4.42 17.41
N ALA A 143 -10.16 5.33 16.62
CA ALA A 143 -11.14 6.30 17.11
C ALA A 143 -12.37 5.64 17.77
N THR A 144 -12.83 4.53 17.17
CA THR A 144 -14.00 3.80 17.66
C THR A 144 -13.70 2.99 18.92
N ASN A 145 -12.51 2.40 19.04
CA ASN A 145 -12.18 1.43 20.07
C ASN A 145 -11.19 1.96 21.13
N ARG A 146 -10.84 3.25 21.09
CA ARG A 146 -9.79 3.87 21.90
C ARG A 146 -9.88 3.52 23.40
N ALA A 147 -11.08 3.43 23.94
CA ALA A 147 -11.29 3.11 25.36
C ALA A 147 -10.90 1.67 25.74
N GLN A 148 -10.76 0.78 24.77
CA GLN A 148 -10.41 -0.63 24.93
C GLN A 148 -8.96 -0.93 24.53
N LEU A 149 -8.26 0.05 23.96
CA LEU A 149 -6.90 -0.10 23.48
C LEU A 149 -5.88 0.45 24.49
N PRO A 150 -4.67 -0.08 24.54
CA PRO A 150 -3.62 0.45 25.41
C PRO A 150 -3.26 1.90 25.02
N PRO A 151 -2.70 2.70 25.97
CA PRO A 151 -2.28 4.07 25.68
C PRO A 151 -1.27 4.16 24.52
N VAL A 152 -0.29 3.25 24.47
CA VAL A 152 0.58 3.06 23.32
C VAL A 152 0.14 1.78 22.63
N PHE A 153 -0.50 1.94 21.49
CA PHE A 153 -1.07 0.85 20.71
C PHE A 153 -0.18 0.52 19.51
N ARG A 154 0.33 -0.71 19.48
CA ARG A 154 1.11 -1.26 18.39
C ARG A 154 0.22 -2.18 17.56
N SER A 155 -0.18 -1.74 16.38
CA SER A 155 -1.05 -2.51 15.50
C SER A 155 -0.29 -3.21 14.39
N LEU A 156 -0.73 -4.41 14.05
CA LEU A 156 -0.34 -5.16 12.86
C LEU A 156 -1.59 -5.40 12.01
N GLN A 157 -1.52 -5.12 10.73
CA GLN A 157 -2.55 -5.48 9.76
C GLN A 157 -1.92 -6.20 8.56
N ILE A 158 -2.39 -7.40 8.26
CA ILE A 158 -2.00 -8.11 7.04
C ILE A 158 -3.26 -8.38 6.23
N ALA A 159 -3.49 -7.57 5.21
CA ALA A 159 -4.78 -7.62 4.52
C ALA A 159 -4.69 -7.12 3.06
N PRO A 160 -5.61 -7.55 2.18
CA PRO A 160 -5.68 -7.06 0.82
C PRO A 160 -6.19 -5.63 0.76
N VAL A 161 -5.62 -4.88 -0.20
CA VAL A 161 -6.03 -3.53 -0.58
C VAL A 161 -6.18 -3.42 -2.10
N TRP A 162 -6.90 -2.39 -2.56
CA TRP A 162 -7.23 -2.19 -3.97
C TRP A 162 -6.90 -0.78 -4.40
N ARG A 163 -6.09 -0.64 -5.47
CA ARG A 163 -5.73 0.65 -6.06
C ARG A 163 -6.12 0.71 -7.52
N ALA A 164 -6.88 1.73 -7.90
CA ALA A 164 -7.39 1.91 -9.27
C ALA A 164 -6.31 2.35 -10.28
N GLU A 165 -5.06 2.38 -9.89
CA GLU A 165 -3.93 2.78 -10.70
C GLU A 165 -3.77 1.94 -11.99
N ARG A 166 -2.99 2.49 -12.94
CA ARG A 166 -2.61 1.75 -14.15
C ARG A 166 -1.69 0.58 -13.79
N PRO A 167 -2.10 -0.67 -14.11
CA PRO A 167 -1.27 -1.84 -13.82
C PRO A 167 0.05 -1.81 -14.61
N GLN A 168 1.14 -2.21 -13.97
CA GLN A 168 2.47 -2.38 -14.58
C GLN A 168 3.12 -3.63 -14.01
N LYS A 169 4.29 -4.02 -14.55
CA LYS A 169 5.06 -5.14 -14.01
C LYS A 169 5.39 -4.89 -12.53
N GLY A 170 4.97 -5.80 -11.65
CA GLY A 170 5.17 -5.67 -10.21
C GLY A 170 4.15 -4.79 -9.48
N ARG A 171 3.28 -4.05 -10.19
CA ARG A 171 2.24 -3.20 -9.59
C ARG A 171 0.85 -3.70 -10.00
N TYR A 172 0.15 -4.26 -9.05
CA TYR A 172 -1.20 -4.82 -9.23
C TYR A 172 -2.25 -3.90 -8.61
N ARG A 173 -3.49 -4.01 -9.10
CA ARG A 173 -4.65 -3.31 -8.53
C ARG A 173 -5.15 -3.94 -7.24
N GLN A 174 -4.85 -5.20 -7.01
CA GLN A 174 -5.10 -5.91 -5.74
C GLN A 174 -3.81 -6.53 -5.25
N PHE A 175 -3.42 -6.22 -4.04
CA PHE A 175 -2.23 -6.77 -3.38
C PHE A 175 -2.45 -6.83 -1.86
N VAL A 176 -1.55 -7.48 -1.14
CA VAL A 176 -1.59 -7.55 0.32
C VAL A 176 -0.57 -6.57 0.89
N GLN A 177 -0.99 -5.73 1.80
CA GLN A 177 -0.12 -4.94 2.67
C GLN A 177 0.12 -5.71 3.98
N ALA A 178 1.30 -5.50 4.56
CA ALA A 178 1.66 -5.95 5.91
C ALA A 178 2.16 -4.70 6.64
N ASP A 179 1.24 -4.02 7.28
CA ASP A 179 1.45 -2.72 7.90
C ASP A 179 1.59 -2.86 9.42
N ILE A 180 2.56 -2.16 9.98
CA ILE A 180 2.72 -1.97 11.42
C ILE A 180 2.67 -0.48 11.74
N ASP A 181 1.91 -0.13 12.77
CA ASP A 181 1.71 1.25 13.20
C ASP A 181 1.82 1.34 14.72
N ILE A 182 2.33 2.47 15.22
CA ILE A 182 2.37 2.78 16.64
C ILE A 182 1.59 4.08 16.87
N ILE A 183 0.59 4.02 17.72
CA ILE A 183 -0.25 5.17 18.08
C ILE A 183 -0.10 5.44 19.57
N GLY A 184 0.11 6.71 19.94
CA GLY A 184 0.20 7.14 21.33
C GLY A 184 1.63 7.34 21.86
N GLU A 185 2.67 7.08 21.04
CA GLU A 185 4.06 7.42 21.32
C GLU A 185 4.46 8.65 20.49
N SER A 186 4.97 9.68 21.15
CA SER A 186 5.34 10.94 20.50
C SER A 186 6.86 11.12 20.31
N GLY A 187 7.66 10.19 20.86
CA GLY A 187 9.11 10.21 20.76
C GLY A 187 9.67 9.39 19.61
N LEU A 188 10.98 9.49 19.39
CA LEU A 188 11.70 8.73 18.37
C LEU A 188 11.71 7.21 18.59
N LEU A 189 11.23 6.75 19.75
CA LEU A 189 11.22 5.32 20.07
C LEU A 189 10.31 4.53 19.12
N ALA A 190 9.18 5.12 18.70
CA ALA A 190 8.27 4.49 17.73
C ALA A 190 8.96 4.24 16.40
N GLU A 191 9.70 5.21 15.86
CA GLU A 191 10.43 5.06 14.60
C GLU A 191 11.54 4.00 14.71
N VAL A 192 12.26 3.96 15.83
CA VAL A 192 13.28 2.94 16.08
C VAL A 192 12.67 1.54 16.14
N GLU A 193 11.54 1.36 16.84
CA GLU A 193 10.84 0.09 16.90
C GLU A 193 10.35 -0.35 15.50
N LEU A 194 9.76 0.55 14.69
CA LEU A 194 9.31 0.25 13.34
C LEU A 194 10.46 -0.18 12.42
N VAL A 195 11.58 0.54 12.45
CA VAL A 195 12.77 0.22 11.65
C VAL A 195 13.36 -1.12 12.08
N THR A 196 13.45 -1.38 13.38
CA THR A 196 13.97 -2.64 13.92
C THR A 196 13.10 -3.82 13.51
N ALA A 197 11.80 -3.75 13.77
CA ALA A 197 10.88 -4.83 13.42
C ALA A 197 10.84 -5.09 11.89
N THR A 198 10.93 -4.05 11.08
CA THR A 198 10.99 -4.18 9.62
C THR A 198 12.28 -4.85 9.17
N SER A 199 13.43 -4.44 9.72
CA SER A 199 14.75 -5.06 9.44
C SER A 199 14.75 -6.54 9.78
N GLU A 200 14.23 -6.89 10.95
CA GLU A 200 14.13 -8.29 11.40
C GLU A 200 13.20 -9.12 10.49
N ALA A 201 12.09 -8.55 10.04
CA ALA A 201 11.17 -9.23 9.12
C ALA A 201 11.84 -9.48 7.76
N LEU A 202 12.58 -8.52 7.21
CA LEU A 202 13.33 -8.68 5.97
C LEU A 202 14.44 -9.73 6.10
N ALA A 203 15.20 -9.70 7.19
CA ALA A 203 16.22 -10.70 7.46
C ALA A 203 15.63 -12.12 7.62
N ALA A 204 14.50 -12.26 8.33
CA ALA A 204 13.81 -13.53 8.50
C ALA A 204 13.26 -14.10 7.17
N LEU A 205 13.02 -13.25 6.17
CA LEU A 205 12.66 -13.65 4.81
C LEU A 205 13.89 -13.98 3.94
N GLY A 206 15.13 -13.83 4.45
CA GLY A 206 16.36 -14.03 3.70
C GLY A 206 16.65 -12.91 2.70
N LEU A 207 16.15 -11.70 2.93
CA LEU A 207 16.35 -10.54 2.08
C LEU A 207 17.53 -9.68 2.58
N ASP A 208 18.74 -10.22 2.52
CA ASP A 208 19.95 -9.62 3.09
C ASP A 208 20.44 -8.36 2.35
N GLY A 209 19.93 -8.11 1.14
CA GLY A 209 20.32 -6.94 0.32
C GLY A 209 19.37 -5.74 0.45
N CYS A 210 18.46 -5.75 1.43
CA CYS A 210 17.52 -4.64 1.62
C CYS A 210 18.18 -3.47 2.34
N VAL A 211 17.87 -2.26 1.88
CA VAL A 211 18.28 -1.00 2.51
C VAL A 211 17.03 -0.25 2.96
N ILE A 212 16.98 0.11 4.25
CA ILE A 212 15.93 0.98 4.79
C ILE A 212 16.42 2.42 4.67
N ARG A 213 15.75 3.23 3.85
CA ARG A 213 16.04 4.66 3.71
C ARG A 213 15.19 5.43 4.73
N VAL A 214 15.85 6.17 5.60
CA VAL A 214 15.21 7.00 6.63
C VAL A 214 15.37 8.46 6.24
N ASN A 215 14.31 9.25 6.44
CA ASN A 215 14.30 10.68 6.19
C ASN A 215 13.45 11.40 7.24
N ASP A 216 13.80 12.65 7.53
CA ASP A 216 13.02 13.54 8.38
C ASP A 216 12.54 14.75 7.56
N ARG A 217 11.24 15.00 7.55
CA ARG A 217 10.66 16.15 6.81
C ARG A 217 11.19 17.49 7.32
N ARG A 218 11.56 17.60 8.60
CA ARG A 218 12.14 18.81 9.17
C ARG A 218 13.46 19.16 8.48
N ILE A 219 14.29 18.15 8.18
CA ILE A 219 15.55 18.34 7.43
C ILE A 219 15.25 18.82 6.02
N LEU A 220 14.25 18.26 5.36
CA LEU A 220 13.87 18.68 4.00
C LEU A 220 13.30 20.10 3.98
N PHE A 221 12.46 20.47 4.94
CA PHE A 221 11.96 21.84 5.06
C PHE A 221 13.12 22.82 5.34
N GLY A 222 14.00 22.51 6.28
CA GLY A 222 15.19 23.35 6.55
C GLY A 222 16.10 23.49 5.33
N LEU A 223 16.24 22.44 4.50
CA LEU A 223 16.96 22.49 3.24
C LEU A 223 16.29 23.44 2.22
N LEU A 224 14.96 23.35 2.07
CA LEU A 224 14.22 24.23 1.18
C LEU A 224 14.30 25.70 1.61
N GLU A 225 14.17 25.99 2.91
CA GLU A 225 14.33 27.32 3.47
C GLU A 225 15.75 27.84 3.26
N HIS A 226 16.78 27.03 3.53
CA HIS A 226 18.18 27.38 3.28
C HIS A 226 18.44 27.69 1.80
N CYS A 227 17.80 26.97 0.90
CA CYS A 227 17.90 27.22 -0.54
C CYS A 227 17.08 28.45 -0.98
N GLY A 228 16.15 28.94 -0.18
CA GLY A 228 15.36 30.15 -0.39
C GLY A 228 13.99 29.91 -1.01
N PHE A 229 13.46 28.69 -0.97
CA PHE A 229 12.06 28.42 -1.35
C PHE A 229 11.11 29.06 -0.33
N ALA A 230 10.07 29.73 -0.82
CA ALA A 230 9.03 30.29 0.02
C ALA A 230 8.19 29.16 0.68
N PRO A 231 7.77 29.29 1.96
CA PRO A 231 7.08 28.25 2.70
C PRO A 231 5.85 27.68 1.98
N GLU A 232 5.10 28.53 1.26
CA GLU A 232 3.92 28.12 0.48
C GLU A 232 4.24 27.24 -0.73
N THR A 233 5.52 27.14 -1.11
CA THR A 233 5.97 26.31 -2.24
C THR A 233 6.59 24.99 -1.78
N HIS A 234 6.79 24.78 -0.47
CA HIS A 234 7.51 23.65 0.08
C HIS A 234 6.87 22.30 -0.31
N ASP A 235 5.56 22.16 -0.17
CA ASP A 235 4.90 20.89 -0.51
C ASP A 235 5.08 20.54 -1.99
N ARG A 236 4.96 21.52 -2.89
CA ARG A 236 5.19 21.34 -4.32
C ARG A 236 6.65 20.96 -4.61
N ALA A 237 7.60 21.61 -3.95
CA ALA A 237 9.02 21.30 -4.09
C ALA A 237 9.34 19.88 -3.58
N LEU A 238 8.77 19.46 -2.44
CA LEU A 238 8.95 18.10 -1.91
C LEU A 238 8.39 17.03 -2.85
N ILE A 239 7.21 17.25 -3.45
CA ILE A 239 6.63 16.33 -4.46
C ILE A 239 7.57 16.19 -5.67
N THR A 240 8.25 17.26 -6.05
CA THR A 240 9.23 17.23 -7.15
C THR A 240 10.49 16.46 -6.73
N ILE A 241 11.02 16.71 -5.53
CA ILE A 241 12.20 16.00 -4.99
C ILE A 241 11.95 14.50 -4.88
N ASP A 242 10.73 14.08 -4.51
CA ASP A 242 10.32 12.65 -4.44
C ASP A 242 10.43 11.91 -5.79
N LYS A 243 10.51 12.64 -6.87
CA LYS A 243 10.72 12.06 -8.20
C LYS A 243 12.20 11.79 -8.53
N LEU A 244 13.14 12.07 -7.61
CA LEU A 244 14.58 11.98 -7.86
C LEU A 244 15.01 10.64 -8.47
N ASP A 245 14.50 9.54 -7.96
CA ASP A 245 14.79 8.19 -8.47
C ASP A 245 14.21 7.93 -9.88
N LYS A 246 13.26 8.75 -10.34
CA LYS A 246 12.55 8.58 -11.63
C LYS A 246 13.12 9.47 -12.74
N ILE A 247 13.41 10.74 -12.41
CA ILE A 247 13.80 11.77 -13.39
C ILE A 247 15.24 12.25 -13.22
N GLY A 248 15.95 11.76 -12.19
CA GLY A 248 17.32 12.15 -11.87
C GLY A 248 17.44 13.57 -11.33
N ALA A 249 18.67 13.92 -10.90
CA ALA A 249 18.93 15.23 -10.31
C ALA A 249 18.68 16.39 -11.29
N GLU A 250 19.06 16.22 -12.56
CA GLU A 250 18.84 17.25 -13.59
C GLU A 250 17.34 17.50 -13.82
N GLY A 251 16.53 16.43 -13.89
CA GLY A 251 15.08 16.53 -14.04
C GLY A 251 14.41 17.20 -12.86
N VAL A 252 14.84 16.87 -11.62
CA VAL A 252 14.35 17.53 -10.41
C VAL A 252 14.68 19.02 -10.42
N VAL A 253 15.92 19.39 -10.74
CA VAL A 253 16.33 20.81 -10.82
C VAL A 253 15.53 21.56 -11.88
N ALA A 254 15.29 20.96 -13.05
CA ALA A 254 14.49 21.58 -14.11
C ALA A 254 13.04 21.83 -13.68
N GLU A 255 12.38 20.84 -13.03
CA GLU A 255 11.01 21.02 -12.51
C GLU A 255 10.96 22.04 -11.34
N LEU A 256 11.95 22.04 -10.44
CA LEU A 256 12.04 23.01 -9.35
C LEU A 256 12.27 24.44 -9.87
N ALA A 257 12.98 24.61 -10.99
CA ALA A 257 13.20 25.91 -11.61
C ALA A 257 11.91 26.58 -12.09
N GLU A 258 10.86 25.80 -12.35
CA GLU A 258 9.51 26.32 -12.64
C GLU A 258 8.86 26.98 -11.41
N ILE A 259 9.33 26.62 -10.19
CA ILE A 259 8.88 27.23 -8.94
C ILE A 259 9.73 28.45 -8.63
N ASP A 260 11.05 28.24 -8.50
CA ASP A 260 12.05 29.29 -8.30
C ASP A 260 13.41 28.85 -8.84
N ALA A 261 13.90 29.48 -9.87
CA ALA A 261 15.13 29.09 -10.56
C ALA A 261 16.41 29.28 -9.72
N ALA A 262 16.45 30.31 -8.86
CA ALA A 262 17.61 30.57 -8.01
C ALA A 262 17.74 29.54 -6.89
N SER A 263 16.62 29.18 -6.27
CA SER A 263 16.53 28.15 -5.23
C SER A 263 16.77 26.74 -5.81
N ALA A 264 16.27 26.44 -7.00
CA ALA A 264 16.52 25.19 -7.72
C ALA A 264 18.01 24.97 -8.01
N ALA A 265 18.74 26.02 -8.42
CA ALA A 265 20.19 25.94 -8.63
C ALA A 265 20.96 25.55 -7.34
N LYS A 266 20.52 26.06 -6.17
CA LYS A 266 21.13 25.69 -4.88
C LYS A 266 20.83 24.24 -4.51
N ILE A 267 19.59 23.75 -4.73
CA ILE A 267 19.26 22.32 -4.56
C ILE A 267 20.12 21.47 -5.49
N GLY A 268 20.32 21.87 -6.74
CA GLY A 268 21.20 21.18 -7.68
C GLY A 268 22.62 21.02 -7.15
N ALA A 269 23.17 22.08 -6.55
CA ALA A 269 24.51 22.03 -5.93
C ALA A 269 24.56 21.05 -4.74
N VAL A 270 23.51 21.01 -3.92
CA VAL A 270 23.40 20.04 -2.81
C VAL A 270 23.32 18.62 -3.35
N LEU A 271 22.47 18.35 -4.34
CA LEU A 271 22.34 17.02 -4.95
C LEU A 271 23.65 16.56 -5.59
N ALA A 272 24.36 17.44 -6.29
CA ALA A 272 25.66 17.14 -6.87
C ALA A 272 26.73 16.79 -5.82
N ASN A 273 26.68 17.38 -4.62
CA ASN A 273 27.56 17.04 -3.52
C ASN A 273 27.21 15.69 -2.84
N ILE A 274 25.92 15.32 -2.85
CA ILE A 274 25.43 14.09 -2.22
C ILE A 274 25.60 12.89 -3.15
N ALA A 275 25.36 13.04 -4.44
CA ALA A 275 25.31 11.93 -5.40
C ALA A 275 26.54 11.00 -5.36
N PRO A 276 27.79 11.49 -5.33
CA PRO A 276 28.95 10.60 -5.25
C PRO A 276 29.04 9.78 -3.96
N ARG A 277 28.41 10.24 -2.89
CA ARG A 277 28.40 9.58 -1.58
C ARG A 277 27.32 8.49 -1.49
N LEU A 278 26.32 8.53 -2.37
CA LEU A 278 25.25 7.52 -2.45
C LEU A 278 25.61 6.34 -3.36
N GLU A 279 26.63 6.47 -4.22
CA GLU A 279 27.09 5.39 -5.13
C GLU A 279 27.91 4.28 -4.44
N GLY A 280 28.17 4.38 -3.12
CA GLY A 280 28.90 3.40 -2.32
C GLY A 280 28.05 2.74 -1.24
N GLU A 281 28.68 2.51 -0.07
CA GLU A 281 28.03 1.90 1.11
C GLU A 281 26.96 2.79 1.78
N GLY A 282 26.66 3.94 1.18
CA GLY A 282 25.74 4.94 1.71
C GLY A 282 26.44 5.92 2.67
N ILE A 283 25.66 6.89 3.18
CA ILE A 283 26.14 7.86 4.18
C ILE A 283 25.92 7.23 5.56
N PRO A 284 26.96 7.07 6.38
CA PRO A 284 26.76 6.60 7.75
C PRO A 284 25.77 7.49 8.50
N LEU A 285 24.83 6.90 9.24
CA LEU A 285 23.87 7.64 10.05
C LEU A 285 24.55 8.17 11.34
N THR A 286 25.55 9.01 11.16
CA THR A 286 26.22 9.73 12.25
C THR A 286 25.97 11.23 12.09
N GLU A 287 25.84 11.94 13.20
CA GLU A 287 25.67 13.39 13.21
C GLU A 287 26.75 14.09 12.36
N GLN A 288 28.00 13.65 12.49
CA GLN A 288 29.11 14.22 11.73
C GLN A 288 28.93 14.03 10.22
N ALA A 289 28.56 12.81 9.77
CA ALA A 289 28.37 12.53 8.34
C ALA A 289 27.20 13.32 7.77
N ILE A 290 26.11 13.49 8.54
CA ILE A 290 24.95 14.29 8.14
C ILE A 290 25.35 15.77 8.03
N ARG A 291 26.10 16.31 9.01
CA ARG A 291 26.57 17.70 8.98
C ARG A 291 27.55 17.99 7.84
N GLU A 292 28.33 17.01 7.41
CA GLU A 292 29.26 17.15 6.27
C GLU A 292 28.53 17.20 4.91
N VAL A 293 27.32 16.68 4.86
CA VAL A 293 26.51 16.58 3.64
C VAL A 293 25.57 17.76 3.49
N LEU A 294 24.98 18.19 4.59
CA LEU A 294 24.03 19.30 4.61
C LEU A 294 24.76 20.65 4.64
N PRO A 295 24.25 21.68 3.95
CA PRO A 295 24.77 23.03 4.05
C PRO A 295 24.78 23.52 5.52
N ALA A 296 25.80 24.28 5.87
CA ALA A 296 25.85 24.92 7.20
C ALA A 296 24.61 25.84 7.35
N GLY A 297 23.77 25.54 8.34
CA GLY A 297 22.50 26.23 8.57
C GLY A 297 21.26 25.35 8.34
N ALA A 298 21.24 24.45 7.36
CA ALA A 298 20.12 23.55 7.13
C ALA A 298 20.00 22.43 8.21
N ALA A 299 21.08 22.16 8.93
CA ALA A 299 21.12 21.15 9.98
C ALA A 299 20.93 21.72 11.41
N ALA A 300 20.62 22.98 11.57
CA ALA A 300 20.64 23.64 12.89
C ALA A 300 19.32 23.46 13.66
N GLU A 301 18.24 23.06 13.01
CA GLU A 301 16.90 22.96 13.60
C GLU A 301 16.30 21.53 13.57
N GLY A 302 17.03 20.52 13.06
CA GLY A 302 16.58 19.14 12.94
C GLY A 302 17.01 18.22 14.08
#